data_39e07b030ec91bfdeee70cd67240ee7c
#
_entry.id   39e07b030ec91bfdeee70cd67240ee7c
#
_cell.length_a   1.000
_cell.length_b   1.000
_cell.length_c   1.000
_cell.angle_alpha   90.00
_cell.angle_beta   90.00
_cell.angle_gamma   90.00
#
_symmetry.space_group_name_H-M   'P 1'
#
loop_
_entity.id
_entity.type
_entity.pdbx_description
1 polymer ?
#
loop_
_entity_poly.entity_id
_entity_poly.type
_entity_poly.pdbx_seq_one_letter_code
_entity_poly.pdbx_strand_id
1 'polypeptide(L)'
;MEETQTNNLDFNKEILTSQPQTGDNGQNNKKKKFWAKLEDKSPYIIVAVLLFSLLILMLWHRVIITIGSGEAGVLYRRLIGGTIIDYVYPEGFYVIFPWDIMTIYDAREQLIKHEFDVLTNKGLPIHLKIAVRFHPQYDLIGVLHQQIGPDYVEKVIIPQIESVLRKNIGQYDPEDIYTNKQGILSRIILLAMEETGRKYVQVDEIMIRSLELPESIKRSIEEKLVYEQQYKGYQYLIAKEKEEAKRKRIEATGFSDYHEIISQNLDEKLLQWQGIKATQELATSNNSKVVVIGSGKDGLPLILNTEK
;
A
#
# COMPACT_ATOMS: atom_id res chain seq x y z
N MET A 1 4.10 -102.41 57.04
CA MET A 1 4.45 -101.02 56.87
C MET A 1 5.92 -100.94 56.48
N GLU A 2 6.27 -101.49 55.37
CA GLU A 2 7.67 -101.52 54.85
C GLU A 2 7.60 -101.97 53.39
N GLU A 3 7.25 -101.05 52.53
CA GLU A 3 7.30 -101.33 51.05
C GLU A 3 7.09 -100.06 50.22
N THR A 4 7.72 -98.93 50.61
CA THR A 4 7.57 -97.68 49.79
C THR A 4 8.81 -96.83 49.72
N GLN A 5 10.01 -97.39 50.03
CA GLN A 5 11.27 -96.55 49.99
C GLN A 5 12.34 -97.02 49.02
N THR A 6 12.13 -98.00 48.17
CA THR A 6 13.16 -98.53 47.27
C THR A 6 12.98 -98.05 45.80
N ASN A 7 11.88 -97.38 45.47
CA ASN A 7 11.65 -96.94 44.04
C ASN A 7 12.07 -95.50 43.67
N ASN A 8 12.64 -94.74 44.63
CA ASN A 8 13.06 -93.37 44.36
C ASN A 8 14.57 -93.18 44.16
N LEU A 9 15.37 -94.27 44.23
CA LEU A 9 16.82 -94.13 44.05
C LEU A 9 17.26 -94.58 42.63
N ASP A 10 16.48 -95.29 41.85
CA ASP A 10 16.82 -95.70 40.49
C ASP A 10 16.40 -94.65 39.44
N PHE A 11 15.43 -93.81 39.72
CA PHE A 11 14.99 -92.75 38.80
C PHE A 11 15.97 -91.57 38.67
N ASN A 12 16.83 -91.34 39.65
CA ASN A 12 17.81 -90.29 39.64
C ASN A 12 19.15 -90.63 39.01
N LYS A 13 19.36 -91.92 38.62
CA LYS A 13 20.63 -92.32 37.99
C LYS A 13 20.57 -92.24 36.42
N GLU A 14 19.36 -92.33 35.87
CA GLU A 14 19.16 -92.29 34.41
C GLU A 14 19.12 -90.86 33.88
N ILE A 15 18.89 -89.84 34.70
CA ILE A 15 18.80 -88.46 34.27
C ILE A 15 20.20 -87.78 34.15
N LEU A 16 21.26 -88.38 34.66
CA LEU A 16 22.59 -87.81 34.67
C LEU A 16 23.51 -88.25 33.51
N THR A 17 23.06 -89.04 32.56
CA THR A 17 23.92 -89.46 31.44
C THR A 17 23.46 -89.04 30.03
N SER A 18 22.43 -88.12 29.90
CA SER A 18 22.08 -87.53 28.63
C SER A 18 22.54 -86.10 28.56
N GLN A 19 23.79 -85.84 28.27
CA GLN A 19 24.26 -84.55 27.79
C GLN A 19 23.80 -84.31 26.35
N PRO A 20 23.16 -83.18 26.02
CA PRO A 20 22.85 -82.86 24.63
C PRO A 20 24.16 -82.56 23.91
N GLN A 21 24.49 -83.29 22.89
CA GLN A 21 25.54 -82.98 21.94
C GLN A 21 25.24 -81.63 21.31
N THR A 22 26.09 -80.61 21.56
CA THR A 22 26.07 -79.32 20.99
C THR A 22 26.39 -79.41 19.48
N GLY A 23 25.33 -79.54 18.70
CA GLY A 23 25.39 -79.25 17.27
C GLY A 23 25.15 -77.77 16.98
N ASP A 24 26.12 -76.92 17.20
CA ASP A 24 26.17 -75.57 16.53
C ASP A 24 27.55 -74.97 16.54
N ASN A 25 28.55 -75.67 15.98
CA ASN A 25 29.86 -75.04 15.74
C ASN A 25 30.02 -74.51 14.30
N GLY A 26 29.02 -74.65 13.43
CA GLY A 26 29.09 -74.17 12.05
C GLY A 26 28.74 -72.73 11.80
N GLN A 27 27.80 -72.19 12.57
CA GLN A 27 27.35 -70.79 12.41
C GLN A 27 28.27 -69.79 13.11
N ASN A 28 28.86 -70.16 14.25
CA ASN A 28 29.75 -69.27 14.99
C ASN A 28 31.13 -69.11 14.31
N ASN A 29 31.56 -70.11 13.55
CA ASN A 29 32.82 -70.01 12.79
C ASN A 29 32.67 -69.15 11.51
N LYS A 30 31.47 -69.10 10.89
CA LYS A 30 31.20 -68.24 9.76
C LYS A 30 31.11 -66.76 10.21
N LYS A 31 30.47 -66.50 11.36
CA LYS A 31 30.44 -65.13 11.94
C LYS A 31 31.84 -64.67 12.36
N LYS A 32 32.62 -65.48 13.06
CA LYS A 32 33.99 -65.11 13.43
C LYS A 32 34.91 -64.87 12.22
N LYS A 33 34.83 -65.70 11.14
CA LYS A 33 35.56 -65.45 9.90
C LYS A 33 35.09 -64.17 9.16
N PHE A 34 33.82 -63.84 9.24
CA PHE A 34 33.28 -62.59 8.67
C PHE A 34 33.84 -61.37 9.45
N TRP A 35 33.78 -61.41 10.78
CA TRP A 35 34.31 -60.31 11.63
C TRP A 35 35.86 -60.18 11.55
N ALA A 36 36.61 -61.28 11.51
CA ALA A 36 38.08 -61.27 11.31
C ALA A 36 38.47 -60.70 9.92
N LYS A 37 37.68 -60.93 8.88
CA LYS A 37 37.90 -60.35 7.55
C LYS A 37 37.47 -58.88 7.47
N LEU A 38 36.64 -58.45 8.39
CA LEU A 38 36.29 -57.03 8.60
C LEU A 38 37.42 -56.28 9.37
N GLU A 39 38.06 -56.92 10.34
CA GLU A 39 39.18 -56.33 11.12
C GLU A 39 40.36 -55.98 10.23
N ASP A 40 40.72 -56.83 9.27
CA ASP A 40 41.83 -56.60 8.35
C ASP A 40 41.52 -55.47 7.33
N LYS A 41 40.24 -55.17 7.08
CA LYS A 41 39.78 -54.03 6.22
C LYS A 41 39.28 -52.84 7.02
N SER A 42 39.34 -52.87 8.33
CA SER A 42 38.86 -51.84 9.25
C SER A 42 39.34 -50.42 8.89
N PRO A 43 40.59 -50.16 8.58
CA PRO A 43 41.05 -48.83 8.22
C PRO A 43 40.40 -48.28 6.94
N TYR A 44 40.21 -49.15 5.94
CA TYR A 44 39.52 -48.76 4.69
C TYR A 44 38.04 -48.52 4.86
N ILE A 45 37.41 -49.28 5.74
CA ILE A 45 35.97 -49.11 6.06
C ILE A 45 35.79 -47.76 6.82
N ILE A 46 36.67 -47.46 7.78
CA ILE A 46 36.63 -46.19 8.52
C ILE A 46 36.83 -45.02 7.56
N VAL A 47 37.79 -45.07 6.66
CA VAL A 47 38.02 -44.05 5.65
C VAL A 47 36.80 -43.88 4.72
N ALA A 48 36.21 -44.99 4.26
CA ALA A 48 35.02 -44.99 3.42
C ALA A 48 33.79 -44.38 4.15
N VAL A 49 33.58 -44.70 5.41
CA VAL A 49 32.50 -44.10 6.26
C VAL A 49 32.76 -42.61 6.46
N LEU A 50 34.03 -42.19 6.69
CA LEU A 50 34.39 -40.80 6.86
C LEU A 50 34.17 -40.00 5.57
N LEU A 51 34.57 -40.54 4.41
CA LEU A 51 34.30 -39.95 3.11
C LEU A 51 32.79 -39.87 2.80
N PHE A 52 32.02 -40.91 3.12
CA PHE A 52 30.59 -40.92 2.96
C PHE A 52 29.87 -39.93 3.88
N SER A 53 30.33 -39.81 5.13
CA SER A 53 29.85 -38.79 6.08
C SER A 53 30.16 -37.38 5.59
N LEU A 54 31.35 -37.16 5.07
CA LEU A 54 31.76 -35.88 4.47
C LEU A 54 30.87 -35.55 3.25
N LEU A 55 30.62 -36.54 2.40
CA LEU A 55 29.76 -36.37 1.24
C LEU A 55 28.31 -36.04 1.65
N ILE A 56 27.75 -36.70 2.66
CA ILE A 56 26.44 -36.37 3.22
C ILE A 56 26.42 -34.95 3.76
N LEU A 57 27.46 -34.53 4.47
CA LEU A 57 27.56 -33.20 5.06
C LEU A 57 27.64 -32.11 3.97
N MET A 58 28.37 -32.39 2.87
CA MET A 58 28.46 -31.50 1.72
C MET A 58 27.14 -31.40 0.95
N LEU A 59 26.35 -32.47 0.87
CA LEU A 59 25.06 -32.51 0.18
C LEU A 59 23.91 -31.99 1.06
N TRP A 60 24.08 -31.88 2.37
CA TRP A 60 23.03 -31.52 3.33
C TRP A 60 22.26 -30.27 2.93
N HIS A 61 22.96 -29.19 2.61
CA HIS A 61 22.36 -27.92 2.19
C HIS A 61 21.67 -27.95 0.82
N ARG A 62 21.95 -28.96 -0.01
CA ARG A 62 21.31 -29.11 -1.32
C ARG A 62 20.08 -30.01 -1.29
N VAL A 63 20.03 -30.91 -0.32
CA VAL A 63 18.97 -31.92 -0.20
C VAL A 63 17.80 -31.42 0.67
N ILE A 64 18.15 -30.63 1.69
CA ILE A 64 17.18 -30.13 2.65
C ILE A 64 16.88 -28.65 2.35
N ILE A 65 15.62 -28.37 2.02
CA ILE A 65 15.14 -27.03 1.75
C ILE A 65 13.96 -26.72 2.66
N THR A 66 14.02 -25.57 3.30
CA THR A 66 12.92 -25.05 4.10
C THR A 66 12.29 -23.87 3.36
N ILE A 67 10.99 -23.94 3.14
CA ILE A 67 10.19 -22.86 2.57
C ILE A 67 9.57 -22.13 3.74
N GLY A 68 9.85 -20.84 3.86
CA GLY A 68 9.37 -19.99 4.94
C GLY A 68 7.87 -19.69 4.85
N SER A 69 7.33 -19.11 5.92
CA SER A 69 5.92 -18.70 5.92
C SER A 69 5.68 -17.59 4.90
N GLY A 70 4.63 -17.76 4.08
CA GLY A 70 4.28 -16.85 3.00
C GLY A 70 5.16 -16.98 1.75
N GLU A 71 6.03 -17.97 1.70
CA GLU A 71 6.81 -18.33 0.52
C GLU A 71 6.22 -19.54 -0.20
N ALA A 72 6.56 -19.68 -1.47
CA ALA A 72 6.14 -20.78 -2.32
C ALA A 72 7.33 -21.34 -3.12
N GLY A 73 7.45 -22.66 -3.19
CA GLY A 73 8.54 -23.34 -3.89
C GLY A 73 8.12 -23.88 -5.25
N VAL A 74 8.97 -23.70 -6.25
CA VAL A 74 8.83 -24.36 -7.56
C VAL A 74 10.01 -25.29 -7.78
N LEU A 75 9.72 -26.57 -8.01
CA LEU A 75 10.74 -27.58 -8.21
C LEU A 75 11.05 -27.78 -9.69
N TYR A 76 12.32 -27.59 -10.04
CA TYR A 76 12.88 -27.95 -11.35
C TYR A 76 13.64 -29.26 -11.23
N ARG A 77 13.09 -30.32 -11.86
CA ARG A 77 13.72 -31.65 -11.96
C ARG A 77 14.66 -31.70 -13.14
N ARG A 78 15.96 -31.72 -12.88
CA ARG A 78 16.97 -31.70 -13.94
C ARG A 78 16.98 -32.95 -14.83
N LEU A 79 16.75 -34.11 -14.25
CA LEU A 79 16.89 -35.39 -14.98
C LEU A 79 15.57 -35.88 -15.59
N ILE A 80 14.42 -35.61 -14.97
CA ILE A 80 13.13 -36.17 -15.39
C ILE A 80 12.03 -35.13 -15.19
N GLY A 81 11.42 -34.66 -16.26
CA GLY A 81 10.17 -33.88 -16.23
C GLY A 81 10.31 -32.35 -16.23
N GLY A 82 11.50 -31.78 -15.98
CA GLY A 82 11.67 -30.32 -16.00
C GLY A 82 10.97 -29.61 -14.85
N THR A 83 10.45 -28.41 -15.09
CA THR A 83 9.70 -27.61 -14.10
C THR A 83 8.35 -28.25 -13.80
N ILE A 84 8.04 -28.47 -12.54
CA ILE A 84 6.71 -28.88 -12.09
C ILE A 84 5.84 -27.63 -12.02
N ILE A 85 4.85 -27.55 -12.93
CA ILE A 85 3.94 -26.40 -13.02
C ILE A 85 2.62 -26.64 -12.29
N ASP A 86 2.20 -27.91 -12.19
CA ASP A 86 0.89 -28.29 -11.63
C ASP A 86 0.87 -28.33 -10.09
N TYR A 87 2.04 -28.23 -9.48
CA TYR A 87 2.16 -28.27 -8.02
C TYR A 87 3.16 -27.23 -7.51
N VAL A 88 2.66 -26.35 -6.68
CA VAL A 88 3.46 -25.35 -5.96
C VAL A 88 3.67 -25.86 -4.54
N TYR A 89 4.91 -25.95 -4.12
CA TYR A 89 5.28 -26.41 -2.78
C TYR A 89 4.97 -25.34 -1.74
N PRO A 90 4.05 -25.62 -0.79
CA PRO A 90 3.72 -24.67 0.27
C PRO A 90 4.85 -24.54 1.31
N GLU A 91 4.62 -23.70 2.31
CA GLU A 91 5.51 -23.57 3.45
C GLU A 91 5.75 -24.93 4.14
N GLY A 92 7.00 -25.17 4.55
CA GLY A 92 7.37 -26.39 5.20
C GLY A 92 8.79 -26.86 4.90
N PHE A 93 9.06 -28.08 5.32
CA PHE A 93 10.33 -28.73 5.18
C PHE A 93 10.28 -29.80 4.08
N TYR A 94 11.21 -29.70 3.11
CA TYR A 94 11.23 -30.60 1.96
C TYR A 94 12.60 -31.21 1.75
N VAL A 95 12.60 -32.48 1.33
CA VAL A 95 13.79 -33.21 0.95
C VAL A 95 13.73 -33.43 -0.55
N ILE A 96 14.69 -32.85 -1.27
CA ILE A 96 14.79 -32.95 -2.72
C ILE A 96 16.07 -33.70 -3.13
N PHE A 97 16.14 -34.18 -4.37
CA PHE A 97 17.36 -34.77 -4.88
C PHE A 97 18.45 -33.71 -5.07
N PRO A 98 19.74 -34.05 -4.85
CA PRO A 98 20.85 -33.07 -4.88
C PRO A 98 21.08 -32.44 -6.26
N TRP A 99 20.54 -33.00 -7.32
CA TRP A 99 20.59 -32.46 -8.69
C TRP A 99 19.37 -31.61 -9.06
N ASP A 100 18.28 -31.66 -8.28
CA ASP A 100 17.09 -30.85 -8.50
C ASP A 100 17.28 -29.46 -7.90
N ILE A 101 16.52 -28.49 -8.39
CA ILE A 101 16.62 -27.09 -7.97
C ILE A 101 15.23 -26.65 -7.50
N MET A 102 15.15 -26.19 -6.27
CA MET A 102 13.96 -25.51 -5.74
C MET A 102 14.18 -24.01 -5.80
N THR A 103 13.30 -23.31 -6.52
CA THR A 103 13.29 -21.85 -6.54
C THR A 103 12.18 -21.37 -5.62
N ILE A 104 12.51 -20.51 -4.66
CA ILE A 104 11.58 -19.98 -3.68
C ILE A 104 11.09 -18.60 -4.15
N TYR A 105 9.79 -18.39 -4.10
CA TYR A 105 9.10 -17.15 -4.42
C TYR A 105 8.44 -16.60 -3.16
N ASP A 106 8.54 -15.30 -2.94
CA ASP A 106 7.72 -14.61 -1.94
C ASP A 106 6.31 -14.43 -2.51
N ALA A 107 5.32 -15.10 -1.91
CA ALA A 107 3.92 -15.05 -2.32
C ALA A 107 3.12 -13.94 -1.60
N ARG A 108 3.77 -13.22 -0.66
CA ARG A 108 3.17 -12.10 0.07
C ARG A 108 3.05 -10.86 -0.81
N GLU A 109 2.29 -9.89 -0.32
CA GLU A 109 2.27 -8.56 -0.92
C GLU A 109 3.65 -7.90 -0.85
N GLN A 110 4.13 -7.45 -2.00
CA GLN A 110 5.41 -6.80 -2.18
C GLN A 110 5.19 -5.37 -2.68
N LEU A 111 6.08 -4.46 -2.26
CA LEU A 111 6.08 -3.08 -2.71
C LEU A 111 7.40 -2.77 -3.43
N ILE A 112 7.30 -2.41 -4.70
CA ILE A 112 8.44 -1.89 -5.45
C ILE A 112 8.28 -0.39 -5.71
N LYS A 113 9.40 0.31 -5.72
CA LYS A 113 9.49 1.72 -6.11
C LYS A 113 10.23 1.78 -7.42
N HIS A 114 9.66 2.54 -8.37
CA HIS A 114 10.27 2.68 -9.69
C HIS A 114 10.16 4.13 -10.17
N GLU A 115 11.17 4.60 -10.88
CA GLU A 115 11.27 5.97 -11.39
C GLU A 115 11.61 5.91 -12.87
N PHE A 116 10.92 6.70 -13.67
CA PHE A 116 11.15 6.76 -15.11
C PHE A 116 10.58 8.04 -15.72
N ASP A 117 11.06 8.37 -16.90
CA ASP A 117 10.63 9.55 -17.64
C ASP A 117 9.55 9.21 -18.67
N VAL A 118 8.53 10.06 -18.74
CA VAL A 118 7.43 9.96 -19.70
C VAL A 118 7.30 11.27 -20.47
N LEU A 119 7.05 11.18 -21.76
CA LEU A 119 6.78 12.33 -22.60
C LEU A 119 5.28 12.60 -22.67
N THR A 120 4.90 13.84 -22.53
CA THR A 120 3.52 14.30 -22.77
C THR A 120 3.23 14.45 -24.26
N ASN A 121 1.97 14.77 -24.63
CA ASN A 121 1.56 15.06 -26.01
C ASN A 121 2.33 16.22 -26.65
N LYS A 122 2.89 17.12 -25.83
CA LYS A 122 3.71 18.27 -26.26
C LYS A 122 5.21 17.96 -26.28
N GLY A 123 5.60 16.71 -26.06
CA GLY A 123 7.00 16.27 -26.03
C GLY A 123 7.77 16.75 -24.78
N LEU A 124 7.09 17.19 -23.73
CA LEU A 124 7.73 17.60 -22.49
C LEU A 124 7.97 16.37 -21.60
N PRO A 125 9.19 16.18 -21.07
CA PRO A 125 9.49 15.09 -20.15
C PRO A 125 8.89 15.39 -18.78
N ILE A 126 8.26 14.36 -18.22
CA ILE A 126 7.78 14.30 -16.85
C ILE A 126 8.53 13.18 -16.15
N HIS A 127 9.22 13.48 -15.06
CA HIS A 127 9.83 12.46 -14.20
C HIS A 127 8.78 11.93 -13.23
N LEU A 128 8.48 10.64 -13.36
CA LEU A 128 7.44 9.96 -12.59
C LEU A 128 8.05 8.99 -11.59
N LYS A 129 7.68 9.13 -10.31
CA LYS A 129 8.04 8.19 -9.25
C LYS A 129 6.79 7.45 -8.82
N ILE A 130 6.79 6.14 -9.01
CA ILE A 130 5.67 5.27 -8.67
C ILE A 130 6.05 4.28 -7.57
N ALA A 131 5.05 3.79 -6.87
CA ALA A 131 5.15 2.62 -6.03
C ALA A 131 4.05 1.64 -6.44
N VAL A 132 4.41 0.40 -6.63
CA VAL A 132 3.51 -0.66 -7.08
C VAL A 132 3.45 -1.73 -6.01
N ARG A 133 2.25 -2.04 -5.56
CA ARG A 133 1.96 -3.16 -4.66
C ARG A 133 1.37 -4.29 -5.47
N PHE A 134 1.94 -5.47 -5.33
CA PHE A 134 1.57 -6.65 -6.09
C PHE A 134 1.91 -7.91 -5.32
N HIS A 135 1.30 -9.02 -5.72
CA HIS A 135 1.68 -10.36 -5.28
C HIS A 135 1.53 -11.36 -6.45
N PRO A 136 2.37 -12.40 -6.52
CA PRO A 136 2.19 -13.46 -7.49
C PRO A 136 0.96 -14.29 -7.13
N GLN A 137 0.21 -14.74 -8.14
CA GLN A 137 -0.91 -15.65 -7.92
C GLN A 137 -0.35 -17.03 -7.55
N TYR A 138 -0.66 -17.49 -6.34
CA TYR A 138 -0.08 -18.70 -5.75
C TYR A 138 -0.16 -19.91 -6.68
N ASP A 139 -1.33 -20.16 -7.25
CA ASP A 139 -1.56 -21.33 -8.12
C ASP A 139 -0.82 -21.25 -9.46
N LEU A 140 -0.40 -20.05 -9.87
CA LEU A 140 0.26 -19.81 -11.15
C LEU A 140 1.77 -19.62 -11.05
N ILE A 141 2.35 -19.68 -9.84
CA ILE A 141 3.80 -19.50 -9.63
C ILE A 141 4.62 -20.52 -10.42
N GLY A 142 4.16 -21.77 -10.57
CA GLY A 142 4.83 -22.78 -11.40
C GLY A 142 4.92 -22.36 -12.87
N VAL A 143 3.83 -21.82 -13.42
CA VAL A 143 3.77 -21.33 -14.80
C VAL A 143 4.58 -20.03 -14.96
N LEU A 144 4.50 -19.14 -13.97
CA LEU A 144 5.32 -17.91 -13.90
C LEU A 144 6.81 -18.26 -13.98
N HIS A 145 7.26 -19.25 -13.19
CA HIS A 145 8.65 -19.72 -13.20
C HIS A 145 9.07 -20.27 -14.56
N GLN A 146 8.22 -21.09 -15.18
CA GLN A 146 8.54 -21.71 -16.46
C GLN A 146 8.61 -20.69 -17.61
N GLN A 147 7.72 -19.70 -17.64
CA GLN A 147 7.62 -18.77 -18.78
C GLN A 147 8.49 -17.55 -18.63
N ILE A 148 8.70 -17.04 -17.42
CA ILE A 148 9.36 -15.76 -17.18
C ILE A 148 10.61 -15.94 -16.30
N GLY A 149 10.50 -16.76 -15.27
CA GLY A 149 11.57 -17.00 -14.29
C GLY A 149 11.48 -16.10 -13.04
N PRO A 150 12.52 -16.15 -12.17
CA PRO A 150 12.50 -15.44 -10.89
C PRO A 150 12.53 -13.90 -11.03
N ASP A 151 13.09 -13.38 -12.13
CA ASP A 151 13.20 -11.93 -12.35
C ASP A 151 11.94 -11.34 -13.02
N TYR A 152 10.77 -11.90 -12.73
CA TYR A 152 9.50 -11.50 -13.37
C TYR A 152 9.12 -10.05 -13.14
N VAL A 153 9.54 -9.47 -12.02
CA VAL A 153 9.30 -8.07 -11.68
C VAL A 153 9.94 -7.15 -12.70
N GLU A 154 11.25 -7.33 -12.93
CA GLU A 154 12.05 -6.49 -13.83
C GLU A 154 11.75 -6.78 -15.31
N LYS A 155 11.44 -8.04 -15.64
CA LYS A 155 11.21 -8.44 -17.03
C LYS A 155 9.80 -8.18 -17.54
N VAL A 156 8.80 -8.19 -16.66
CA VAL A 156 7.39 -8.10 -17.07
C VAL A 156 6.64 -6.99 -16.35
N ILE A 157 6.66 -6.94 -15.02
CA ILE A 157 5.81 -6.01 -14.28
C ILE A 157 6.21 -4.55 -14.59
N ILE A 158 7.47 -4.21 -14.35
CA ILE A 158 7.96 -2.85 -14.54
C ILE A 158 7.77 -2.38 -16.00
N PRO A 159 8.24 -3.10 -17.03
CA PRO A 159 8.09 -2.66 -18.40
C PRO A 159 6.64 -2.54 -18.85
N GLN A 160 5.76 -3.40 -18.35
CA GLN A 160 4.34 -3.35 -18.71
C GLN A 160 3.67 -2.11 -18.10
N ILE A 161 3.91 -1.82 -16.83
CA ILE A 161 3.40 -0.61 -16.15
C ILE A 161 3.93 0.65 -16.84
N GLU A 162 5.24 0.71 -17.10
CA GLU A 162 5.83 1.82 -17.85
C GLU A 162 5.16 2.03 -19.21
N SER A 163 4.96 0.95 -19.98
CA SER A 163 4.35 1.00 -21.30
C SER A 163 2.94 1.59 -21.23
N VAL A 164 2.11 1.11 -20.28
CA VAL A 164 0.74 1.60 -20.13
C VAL A 164 0.70 3.04 -19.66
N LEU A 165 1.52 3.39 -18.65
CA LEU A 165 1.60 4.77 -18.16
C LEU A 165 2.12 5.72 -19.25
N ARG A 166 3.17 5.34 -19.99
CA ARG A 166 3.73 6.13 -21.09
C ARG A 166 2.74 6.35 -22.21
N LYS A 167 2.00 5.30 -22.61
CA LYS A 167 0.95 5.36 -23.63
C LYS A 167 -0.18 6.31 -23.24
N ASN A 168 -0.64 6.24 -21.99
CA ASN A 168 -1.77 7.04 -21.55
C ASN A 168 -1.36 8.49 -21.20
N ILE A 169 -0.27 8.70 -20.45
CA ILE A 169 0.22 10.04 -20.13
C ILE A 169 0.58 10.83 -21.39
N GLY A 170 1.14 10.17 -22.41
CA GLY A 170 1.47 10.78 -23.68
C GLY A 170 0.28 11.36 -24.47
N GLN A 171 -0.95 11.13 -24.06
CA GLN A 171 -2.15 11.68 -24.69
C GLN A 171 -2.62 13.00 -24.07
N TYR A 172 -2.10 13.37 -22.92
CA TYR A 172 -2.55 14.53 -22.15
C TYR A 172 -1.55 15.68 -22.15
N ASP A 173 -2.07 16.87 -21.90
CA ASP A 173 -1.25 18.06 -21.70
C ASP A 173 -0.54 18.04 -20.33
N PRO A 174 0.69 18.57 -20.26
CA PRO A 174 1.45 18.63 -19.00
C PRO A 174 0.68 19.28 -17.86
N GLU A 175 -0.07 20.34 -18.16
CA GLU A 175 -0.89 21.09 -17.21
C GLU A 175 -2.03 20.22 -16.64
N ASP A 176 -2.73 19.47 -17.50
CA ASP A 176 -3.85 18.61 -17.08
C ASP A 176 -3.38 17.46 -16.20
N ILE A 177 -2.18 16.94 -16.49
CA ILE A 177 -1.54 15.88 -15.66
C ILE A 177 -1.09 16.46 -14.32
N TYR A 178 -0.38 17.60 -14.34
CA TYR A 178 0.16 18.23 -13.13
C TYR A 178 -0.94 18.66 -12.16
N THR A 179 -2.04 19.21 -12.67
CA THR A 179 -3.19 19.63 -11.87
C THR A 179 -4.17 18.50 -11.56
N ASN A 180 -3.92 17.30 -12.07
CA ASN A 180 -4.83 16.15 -12.00
C ASN A 180 -6.28 16.50 -12.39
N LYS A 181 -6.42 17.26 -13.45
CA LYS A 181 -7.71 17.77 -13.91
C LYS A 181 -8.67 16.62 -14.23
N GLN A 182 -9.86 16.68 -13.67
CA GLN A 182 -10.90 15.65 -13.83
C GLN A 182 -10.48 14.23 -13.41
N GLY A 183 -9.47 14.08 -12.55
CA GLY A 183 -9.02 12.77 -12.07
C GLY A 183 -8.31 11.93 -13.14
N ILE A 184 -7.63 12.58 -14.09
CA ILE A 184 -6.89 11.91 -15.18
C ILE A 184 -5.92 10.87 -14.64
N LEU A 185 -5.15 11.22 -13.60
CA LEU A 185 -4.17 10.30 -13.00
C LEU A 185 -4.84 9.04 -12.43
N SER A 186 -5.97 9.19 -11.75
CA SER A 186 -6.72 8.05 -11.21
C SER A 186 -7.22 7.12 -12.32
N ARG A 187 -7.66 7.67 -13.45
CA ARG A 187 -8.10 6.89 -14.62
C ARG A 187 -6.94 6.13 -15.25
N ILE A 188 -5.78 6.78 -15.40
CA ILE A 188 -4.57 6.17 -15.97
C ILE A 188 -4.08 5.03 -15.07
N ILE A 189 -4.10 5.22 -13.75
CA ILE A 189 -3.75 4.19 -12.76
C ILE A 189 -4.67 2.98 -12.90
N LEU A 190 -5.98 3.20 -12.96
CA LEU A 190 -6.96 2.12 -13.10
C LEU A 190 -6.71 1.28 -14.37
N LEU A 191 -6.45 1.94 -15.50
CA LEU A 191 -6.09 1.27 -16.76
C LEU A 191 -4.78 0.49 -16.64
N ALA A 192 -3.78 1.06 -15.97
CA ALA A 192 -2.51 0.37 -15.75
C ALA A 192 -2.68 -0.88 -14.88
N MET A 193 -3.48 -0.82 -13.84
CA MET A 193 -3.79 -1.99 -13.00
C MET A 193 -4.52 -3.07 -13.80
N GLU A 194 -5.51 -2.69 -14.59
CA GLU A 194 -6.28 -3.63 -15.40
C GLU A 194 -5.44 -4.32 -16.48
N GLU A 195 -4.56 -3.59 -17.17
CA GLU A 195 -3.71 -4.15 -18.22
C GLU A 195 -2.57 -5.01 -17.65
N THR A 196 -2.02 -4.65 -16.48
CA THR A 196 -0.87 -5.36 -15.88
C THR A 196 -1.27 -6.61 -15.12
N GLY A 197 -2.43 -6.62 -14.47
CA GLY A 197 -2.91 -7.73 -13.64
C GLY A 197 -3.34 -9.00 -14.38
N ARG A 198 -3.15 -9.09 -15.71
CA ARG A 198 -3.68 -10.20 -16.53
C ARG A 198 -2.81 -11.44 -16.64
N LYS A 199 -1.56 -11.45 -16.13
CA LYS A 199 -0.63 -12.57 -16.30
C LYS A 199 0.10 -12.92 -15.01
N TYR A 200 -0.29 -13.99 -14.34
CA TYR A 200 0.42 -14.65 -13.24
C TYR A 200 0.65 -13.83 -11.97
N VAL A 201 0.50 -12.50 -12.04
CA VAL A 201 0.72 -11.57 -10.94
C VAL A 201 -0.50 -10.68 -10.81
N GLN A 202 -0.96 -10.50 -9.60
CA GLN A 202 -2.01 -9.55 -9.27
C GLN A 202 -1.39 -8.24 -8.82
N VAL A 203 -1.76 -7.15 -9.48
CA VAL A 203 -1.39 -5.80 -9.07
C VAL A 203 -2.52 -5.26 -8.21
N ASP A 204 -2.22 -5.03 -6.93
CA ASP A 204 -3.20 -4.59 -5.95
C ASP A 204 -3.38 -3.07 -5.98
N GLU A 205 -2.27 -2.34 -6.14
CA GLU A 205 -2.30 -0.89 -6.16
C GLU A 205 -1.09 -0.31 -6.91
N ILE A 206 -1.34 0.76 -7.67
CA ILE A 206 -0.30 1.61 -8.26
C ILE A 206 -0.46 3.02 -7.68
N MET A 207 0.56 3.50 -7.01
CA MET A 207 0.59 4.83 -6.39
C MET A 207 1.58 5.73 -7.12
N ILE A 208 1.14 6.91 -7.55
CA ILE A 208 2.05 7.96 -8.00
C ILE A 208 2.55 8.71 -6.77
N ARG A 209 3.84 8.60 -6.47
CA ARG A 209 4.47 9.23 -5.32
C ARG A 209 4.86 10.69 -5.59
N SER A 210 5.39 10.93 -6.78
CA SER A 210 5.84 12.25 -7.21
C SER A 210 5.73 12.35 -8.73
N LEU A 211 5.42 13.55 -9.17
CA LEU A 211 5.37 13.92 -10.57
C LEU A 211 6.16 15.24 -10.69
N GLU A 212 7.31 15.18 -11.33
CA GLU A 212 8.23 16.29 -11.44
C GLU A 212 8.31 16.77 -12.89
N LEU A 213 8.00 18.04 -13.10
CA LEU A 213 8.17 18.71 -14.38
C LEU A 213 9.48 19.51 -14.38
N PRO A 214 10.04 19.83 -15.57
CA PRO A 214 11.10 20.81 -15.67
C PRO A 214 10.71 22.13 -15.01
N GLU A 215 11.59 22.71 -14.23
CA GLU A 215 11.30 23.86 -13.36
C GLU A 215 10.73 25.08 -14.12
N SER A 216 11.18 25.31 -15.35
CA SER A 216 10.65 26.37 -16.19
C SER A 216 9.17 26.20 -16.53
N ILE A 217 8.77 24.96 -16.83
CA ILE A 217 7.39 24.63 -17.17
C ILE A 217 6.50 24.67 -15.95
N LYS A 218 6.99 24.14 -14.84
CA LYS A 218 6.30 24.17 -13.55
C LYS A 218 5.95 25.61 -13.16
N ARG A 219 6.93 26.54 -13.21
CA ARG A 219 6.69 27.95 -12.93
C ARG A 219 5.64 28.57 -13.83
N SER A 220 5.70 28.30 -15.14
CA SER A 220 4.72 28.83 -16.08
C SER A 220 3.31 28.33 -15.81
N ILE A 221 3.15 27.07 -15.39
CA ILE A 221 1.85 26.52 -15.00
C ILE A 221 1.38 27.17 -13.68
N GLU A 222 2.25 27.30 -12.70
CA GLU A 222 1.93 27.91 -11.41
C GLU A 222 1.52 29.38 -11.59
N GLU A 223 2.24 30.17 -12.38
CA GLU A 223 1.88 31.55 -12.72
C GLU A 223 0.52 31.63 -13.39
N LYS A 224 0.27 30.78 -14.38
CA LYS A 224 -1.04 30.70 -15.04
C LYS A 224 -2.17 30.41 -14.06
N LEU A 225 -1.98 29.44 -13.16
CA LEU A 225 -2.96 29.12 -12.13
C LEU A 225 -3.22 30.28 -11.18
N VAL A 226 -2.19 31.06 -10.82
CA VAL A 226 -2.32 32.27 -10.02
C VAL A 226 -3.18 33.31 -10.77
N TYR A 227 -2.91 33.57 -12.05
CA TYR A 227 -3.72 34.49 -12.84
C TYR A 227 -5.17 34.02 -13.02
N GLU A 228 -5.40 32.73 -13.20
CA GLU A 228 -6.76 32.19 -13.25
C GLU A 228 -7.52 32.39 -11.91
N GLN A 229 -6.87 32.18 -10.79
CA GLN A 229 -7.46 32.43 -9.48
C GLN A 229 -7.75 33.92 -9.23
N GLN A 230 -6.83 34.79 -9.63
CA GLN A 230 -7.03 36.25 -9.57
C GLN A 230 -8.22 36.68 -10.44
N TYR A 231 -8.32 36.17 -11.66
CA TYR A 231 -9.45 36.45 -12.56
C TYR A 231 -10.78 36.02 -11.95
N LYS A 232 -10.86 34.82 -11.38
CA LYS A 232 -12.05 34.35 -10.66
C LYS A 232 -12.38 35.24 -9.46
N GLY A 233 -11.34 35.66 -8.71
CA GLY A 233 -11.49 36.62 -7.61
C GLY A 233 -12.06 37.96 -8.05
N TYR A 234 -11.58 38.54 -9.17
CA TYR A 234 -12.13 39.77 -9.74
C TYR A 234 -13.60 39.59 -10.21
N GLN A 235 -13.94 38.47 -10.83
CA GLN A 235 -15.33 38.21 -11.22
C GLN A 235 -16.26 38.17 -9.99
N TYR A 236 -15.81 37.53 -8.92
CA TYR A 236 -16.57 37.50 -7.67
C TYR A 236 -16.71 38.89 -7.04
N LEU A 237 -15.63 39.71 -7.06
CA LEU A 237 -15.68 41.08 -6.56
C LEU A 237 -16.66 41.94 -7.36
N ILE A 238 -16.61 41.88 -8.69
CA ILE A 238 -17.56 42.56 -9.57
C ILE A 238 -19.02 42.16 -9.29
N ALA A 239 -19.24 40.86 -9.10
CA ALA A 239 -20.58 40.37 -8.75
C ALA A 239 -21.06 40.93 -7.40
N LYS A 240 -20.19 40.93 -6.39
CA LYS A 240 -20.46 41.53 -5.07
C LYS A 240 -20.78 43.00 -5.17
N GLU A 241 -19.97 43.79 -5.88
CA GLU A 241 -20.20 45.23 -6.04
C GLU A 241 -21.51 45.52 -6.79
N LYS A 242 -21.89 44.70 -7.76
CA LYS A 242 -23.20 44.84 -8.44
C LYS A 242 -24.36 44.59 -7.49
N GLU A 243 -24.26 43.58 -6.66
CA GLU A 243 -25.32 43.34 -5.66
C GLU A 243 -25.37 44.43 -4.58
N GLU A 244 -24.23 44.95 -4.17
CA GLU A 244 -24.17 46.06 -3.24
C GLU A 244 -24.76 47.34 -3.85
N ALA A 245 -24.47 47.64 -5.12
CA ALA A 245 -25.10 48.73 -5.83
C ALA A 245 -26.61 48.60 -5.94
N LYS A 246 -27.13 47.37 -6.18
CA LYS A 246 -28.59 47.10 -6.14
C LYS A 246 -29.16 47.32 -4.75
N ARG A 247 -28.51 46.81 -3.72
CA ARG A 247 -28.93 47.02 -2.33
C ARG A 247 -29.02 48.50 -2.01
N LYS A 248 -27.97 49.29 -2.32
CA LYS A 248 -27.97 50.75 -2.10
C LYS A 248 -29.07 51.47 -2.90
N ARG A 249 -29.37 50.99 -4.14
CA ARG A 249 -30.47 51.55 -4.93
C ARG A 249 -31.84 51.29 -4.30
N ILE A 250 -32.04 50.06 -3.82
CA ILE A 250 -33.32 49.67 -3.13
C ILE A 250 -33.45 50.49 -1.84
N GLU A 251 -32.35 50.64 -1.09
CA GLU A 251 -32.36 51.46 0.13
C GLU A 251 -32.68 52.92 -0.18
N ALA A 252 -32.05 53.52 -1.21
CA ALA A 252 -32.36 54.89 -1.65
C ALA A 252 -33.81 55.07 -2.12
N THR A 253 -34.35 54.06 -2.85
CA THR A 253 -35.78 54.07 -3.25
C THR A 253 -36.66 53.99 -2.02
N GLY A 254 -36.37 53.12 -1.05
CA GLY A 254 -37.10 53.01 0.21
C GLY A 254 -37.06 54.30 1.03
N PHE A 255 -35.95 55.02 1.05
CA PHE A 255 -35.85 56.35 1.65
C PHE A 255 -36.71 57.38 0.91
N SER A 256 -36.72 57.37 -0.43
CA SER A 256 -37.52 58.27 -1.25
C SER A 256 -39.02 58.04 -0.97
N ASP A 257 -39.47 56.77 -1.00
CA ASP A 257 -40.85 56.38 -0.73
C ASP A 257 -41.28 56.79 0.71
N TYR A 258 -40.38 56.54 1.68
CA TYR A 258 -40.61 56.96 3.07
C TYR A 258 -40.77 58.49 3.18
N HIS A 259 -39.90 59.29 2.54
CA HIS A 259 -40.02 60.74 2.55
C HIS A 259 -41.25 61.24 1.83
N GLU A 260 -41.67 60.59 0.72
CA GLU A 260 -42.90 60.93 0.01
C GLU A 260 -44.13 60.67 0.88
N ILE A 261 -44.23 59.55 1.53
CA ILE A 261 -45.32 59.18 2.46
C ILE A 261 -45.39 60.18 3.61
N ILE A 262 -44.25 60.56 4.19
CA ILE A 262 -44.22 61.54 5.28
C ILE A 262 -44.63 62.92 4.78
N SER A 263 -44.10 63.37 3.63
CA SER A 263 -44.41 64.72 3.11
C SER A 263 -45.89 64.91 2.78
N GLN A 264 -46.56 63.88 2.30
CA GLN A 264 -48.01 63.89 2.04
C GLN A 264 -48.86 63.98 3.31
N ASN A 265 -48.35 63.55 4.46
CA ASN A 265 -49.02 63.50 5.76
C ASN A 265 -48.39 64.48 6.78
N LEU A 266 -47.52 65.41 6.34
CA LEU A 266 -46.79 66.30 7.21
C LEU A 266 -47.71 67.41 7.73
N ASP A 267 -48.31 67.21 8.92
CA ASP A 267 -49.02 68.24 9.66
C ASP A 267 -48.04 68.90 10.67
N GLU A 268 -48.21 70.21 10.91
CA GLU A 268 -47.40 71.01 11.84
C GLU A 268 -47.34 70.36 13.23
N LYS A 269 -48.40 69.66 13.65
CA LYS A 269 -48.42 68.87 14.90
C LYS A 269 -47.52 67.64 14.90
N LEU A 270 -47.32 67.00 13.76
CA LEU A 270 -46.44 65.84 13.61
C LEU A 270 -44.96 66.28 13.70
N LEU A 271 -44.59 67.43 13.10
CA LEU A 271 -43.28 68.04 13.22
C LEU A 271 -42.94 68.42 14.66
N GLN A 272 -43.89 69.01 15.37
CA GLN A 272 -43.73 69.35 16.80
C GLN A 272 -43.54 68.08 17.64
N TRP A 273 -44.30 67.01 17.37
CA TRP A 273 -44.18 65.73 18.07
C TRP A 273 -42.81 65.06 17.83
N GLN A 274 -42.35 65.02 16.57
CA GLN A 274 -41.01 64.52 16.24
C GLN A 274 -39.87 65.34 16.88
N GLY A 275 -40.02 66.66 16.94
CA GLY A 275 -39.09 67.53 17.65
C GLY A 275 -39.03 67.23 19.15
N ILE A 276 -40.16 66.98 19.77
CA ILE A 276 -40.25 66.59 21.19
C ILE A 276 -39.59 65.24 21.40
N LYS A 277 -39.87 64.27 20.52
CA LYS A 277 -39.27 62.92 20.60
C LYS A 277 -37.75 62.93 20.41
N ALA A 278 -37.25 63.66 19.46
CA ALA A 278 -35.80 63.80 19.22
C ALA A 278 -35.10 64.47 20.44
N THR A 279 -35.77 65.45 21.05
CA THR A 279 -35.27 66.11 22.28
C THR A 279 -35.26 65.12 23.45
N GLN A 280 -36.25 64.25 23.59
CA GLN A 280 -36.32 63.21 24.60
C GLN A 280 -35.21 62.15 24.39
N GLU A 281 -34.93 61.75 23.18
CA GLU A 281 -33.86 60.80 22.83
C GLU A 281 -32.47 61.41 23.11
N LEU A 282 -32.29 62.69 22.82
CA LEU A 282 -31.08 63.45 23.20
C LEU A 282 -30.90 63.58 24.70
N ALA A 283 -31.98 63.79 25.46
CA ALA A 283 -31.93 63.92 26.93
C ALA A 283 -31.61 62.58 27.61
N THR A 284 -31.95 61.44 26.99
CA THR A 284 -31.63 60.07 27.50
C THR A 284 -30.33 59.55 26.98
N SER A 285 -29.65 60.21 26.07
CA SER A 285 -28.36 59.77 25.51
C SER A 285 -27.24 59.95 26.55
N ASN A 286 -26.44 58.88 26.77
CA ASN A 286 -25.32 58.89 27.71
C ASN A 286 -24.11 59.74 27.25
N ASN A 287 -24.25 60.48 26.14
CA ASN A 287 -23.20 61.30 25.59
C ASN A 287 -23.45 62.76 26.06
N SER A 288 -22.66 63.24 27.01
CA SER A 288 -22.77 64.59 27.58
C SER A 288 -22.40 65.69 26.56
N LYS A 289 -23.28 65.93 25.58
CA LYS A 289 -23.20 67.07 24.70
C LYS A 289 -24.29 68.10 25.12
N VAL A 290 -23.87 69.31 25.44
CA VAL A 290 -24.82 70.36 25.75
C VAL A 290 -25.50 70.78 24.44
N VAL A 291 -26.82 70.46 24.32
CA VAL A 291 -27.63 70.92 23.20
C VAL A 291 -28.39 72.18 23.65
N VAL A 292 -28.07 73.29 23.08
CA VAL A 292 -28.84 74.55 23.29
C VAL A 292 -29.92 74.62 22.20
N ILE A 293 -31.16 74.39 22.57
CA ILE A 293 -32.29 74.51 21.66
C ILE A 293 -32.73 75.97 21.65
N GLY A 294 -32.28 76.69 20.60
CA GLY A 294 -32.78 78.10 20.39
C GLY A 294 -34.11 78.05 19.60
N SER A 295 -35.07 78.88 20.02
CA SER A 295 -36.31 79.06 19.23
C SER A 295 -36.03 80.07 18.09
N GLY A 296 -35.36 79.56 16.99
CA GLY A 296 -35.32 80.25 15.73
C GLY A 296 -36.66 80.15 15.01
N LYS A 297 -36.97 81.05 14.09
CA LYS A 297 -38.25 80.98 13.29
C LYS A 297 -38.44 79.67 12.53
N ASP A 298 -37.40 78.83 12.40
CA ASP A 298 -37.46 77.55 11.68
C ASP A 298 -37.28 76.34 12.58
N GLY A 299 -37.27 76.49 13.93
CA GLY A 299 -37.33 75.34 14.88
C GLY A 299 -36.13 74.37 14.89
N LEU A 300 -35.04 74.66 14.25
CA LEU A 300 -33.88 73.79 14.18
C LEU A 300 -32.93 73.94 15.39
N PRO A 301 -32.54 72.85 16.06
CA PRO A 301 -31.62 72.91 17.18
C PRO A 301 -30.18 73.26 16.72
N LEU A 302 -29.56 74.27 17.36
CA LEU A 302 -28.13 74.58 17.22
C LEU A 302 -27.34 73.64 18.11
N ILE A 303 -26.51 72.78 17.51
CA ILE A 303 -25.62 71.91 18.21
C ILE A 303 -24.27 72.60 18.40
N LEU A 304 -23.96 73.02 19.63
CA LEU A 304 -22.63 73.53 19.98
C LEU A 304 -21.75 72.34 20.48
N ASN A 305 -20.69 72.04 19.74
CA ASN A 305 -19.70 71.05 20.13
C ASN A 305 -18.69 71.76 21.08
N THR A 306 -18.67 71.41 22.35
CA THR A 306 -17.58 71.76 23.25
C THR A 306 -16.54 70.65 23.22
N GLU A 307 -15.57 70.76 22.33
CA GLU A 307 -14.31 69.99 22.48
C GLU A 307 -13.57 70.48 23.71
N LYS A 308 -13.18 69.52 24.53
CA LYS A 308 -12.12 69.72 25.53
C LYS A 308 -11.01 68.72 25.21
#